data_4413461d3566e095c9c23b73c672c627
#
_entry.id   4413461d3566e095c9c23b73c672c627
#
_cell.length_a   1.000
_cell.length_b   1.000
_cell.length_c   1.000
_cell.angle_alpha   90.00
_cell.angle_beta   90.00
_cell.angle_gamma   90.00
#
_symmetry.space_group_name_H-M   'P 1'
#
loop_
_entity.id
_entity.type
_entity.pdbx_description
1 polymer ?
#
loop_
_entity_poly.entity_id
_entity_poly.type
_entity_poly.pdbx_seq_one_letter_code
_entity_poly.pdbx_strand_id
1 'polypeptide(L)'
;VTLTGIRYVVDTGYAKTRWIQPSTGMEMLKTMPISKSQANQRAGRAGRVGPGYVYRLYTESAFEQLQEQSIPEIQRVSMAQVVLSLLALGVKELTEFPFLSPPSENVMKKALYSLFAFGAIDRNQEITAHGRAMAALPLDPQYSHMLLKSAKYGCTKEILTTVALLSSESVYLQPGNEEKKRMAFQAHRVFFAKDGDISTLCNIYNNWLKANRQYGWCSTNFMNHKSLQH
;
A
#
# COMPACT_ATOMS: atom_id res chain seq x y z
N VAL A 1 7.73 11.56 10.84
CA VAL A 1 7.97 11.38 12.28
C VAL A 1 9.15 12.25 12.68
N THR A 2 8.97 13.11 13.68
CA THR A 2 10.03 13.95 14.22
C THR A 2 10.48 13.34 15.54
N LEU A 3 11.69 12.76 15.53
CA LEU A 3 12.37 12.35 16.75
C LEU A 3 13.26 13.49 17.21
N THR A 4 13.15 13.88 18.48
CA THR A 4 14.03 14.87 19.10
C THR A 4 15.35 14.23 19.49
N GLY A 5 16.46 14.98 19.41
CA GLY A 5 17.78 14.52 19.88
C GLY A 5 18.59 13.67 18.91
N ILE A 6 18.15 13.50 17.65
CA ILE A 6 18.96 12.85 16.62
C ILE A 6 20.16 13.74 16.30
N ARG A 7 21.36 13.23 16.51
CA ARG A 7 22.64 13.90 16.22
C ARG A 7 23.42 13.23 15.08
N TYR A 8 23.14 11.97 14.78
CA TYR A 8 23.85 11.19 13.78
C TYR A 8 22.86 10.55 12.82
N VAL A 9 23.14 10.67 11.52
CA VAL A 9 22.39 10.02 10.44
C VAL A 9 23.36 9.20 9.61
N VAL A 10 23.05 7.92 9.42
CA VAL A 10 23.76 7.04 8.48
C VAL A 10 22.82 6.82 7.30
N ASP A 11 23.24 7.27 6.11
CA ASP A 11 22.45 7.21 4.89
C ASP A 11 23.02 6.20 3.90
N THR A 12 22.25 5.15 3.60
CA THR A 12 22.65 4.09 2.66
C THR A 12 22.46 4.47 1.19
N GLY A 13 21.81 5.59 0.89
CA GLY A 13 21.54 6.02 -0.48
C GLY A 13 20.35 5.30 -1.17
N TYR A 14 19.64 4.41 -0.46
CA TYR A 14 18.52 3.64 -1.02
C TYR A 14 17.23 3.82 -0.24
N ALA A 15 16.11 3.64 -0.94
CA ALA A 15 14.76 3.60 -0.36
C ALA A 15 13.91 2.52 -1.01
N LYS A 16 13.00 1.92 -0.24
CA LYS A 16 11.91 1.11 -0.79
C LYS A 16 10.80 2.04 -1.24
N THR A 17 10.48 2.00 -2.51
CA THR A 17 9.51 2.90 -3.15
C THR A 17 8.40 2.08 -3.78
N ARG A 18 7.15 2.49 -3.57
CA ARG A 18 6.01 1.90 -4.29
C ARG A 18 6.15 2.21 -5.78
N TRP A 19 5.98 1.20 -6.59
CA TRP A 19 6.10 1.26 -8.04
C TRP A 19 5.07 0.36 -8.69
N ILE A 20 4.39 0.84 -9.72
CA ILE A 20 3.56 -0.02 -10.57
C ILE A 20 4.43 -0.57 -11.70
N GLN A 21 4.44 -1.89 -11.83
CA GLN A 21 5.08 -2.54 -12.97
C GLN A 21 4.27 -2.25 -14.24
N PRO A 22 4.84 -1.58 -15.26
CA PRO A 22 4.07 -1.15 -16.43
C PRO A 22 3.44 -2.29 -17.23
N SER A 23 4.08 -3.47 -17.25
CA SER A 23 3.61 -4.63 -18.02
C SER A 23 2.42 -5.34 -17.37
N THR A 24 2.42 -5.47 -16.04
CA THR A 24 1.40 -6.25 -15.32
C THR A 24 0.38 -5.38 -14.58
N GLY A 25 0.69 -4.11 -14.34
CA GLY A 25 -0.11 -3.23 -13.48
C GLY A 25 -0.01 -3.55 -11.98
N MET A 26 0.85 -4.50 -11.59
CA MET A 26 1.02 -4.88 -10.19
C MET A 26 1.81 -3.83 -9.42
N GLU A 27 1.33 -3.49 -8.23
CA GLU A 27 2.09 -2.69 -7.28
C GLU A 27 3.18 -3.54 -6.61
N MET A 28 4.37 -2.98 -6.53
CA MET A 28 5.51 -3.61 -5.87
C MET A 28 6.34 -2.58 -5.09
N LEU A 29 7.03 -3.05 -4.07
CA LEU A 29 8.06 -2.26 -3.38
C LEU A 29 9.40 -2.53 -4.06
N LYS A 30 9.93 -1.51 -4.76
CA LYS A 30 11.24 -1.58 -5.40
C LYS A 30 12.27 -0.80 -4.60
N THR A 31 13.42 -1.43 -4.32
CA THR A 31 14.56 -0.71 -3.75
C THR A 31 15.23 0.10 -4.86
N MET A 32 15.28 1.42 -4.69
CA MET A 32 15.82 2.35 -5.66
C MET A 32 16.79 3.35 -5.00
N PRO A 33 17.76 3.91 -5.74
CA PRO A 33 18.52 5.06 -5.25
C PRO A 33 17.57 6.20 -4.87
N ILE A 34 17.94 6.93 -3.83
CA ILE A 34 17.23 8.13 -3.41
C ILE A 34 17.56 9.31 -4.32
N SER A 35 16.78 10.40 -4.21
CA SER A 35 17.14 11.67 -4.82
C SER A 35 18.06 12.51 -3.92
N LYS A 36 18.72 13.53 -4.47
CA LYS A 36 19.49 14.52 -3.69
C LYS A 36 18.62 15.20 -2.64
N SER A 37 17.39 15.55 -3.01
CA SER A 37 16.40 16.12 -2.08
C SER A 37 16.13 15.19 -0.90
N GLN A 38 15.94 13.89 -1.14
CA GLN A 38 15.74 12.90 -0.07
C GLN A 38 17.00 12.74 0.80
N ALA A 39 18.20 12.71 0.20
CA ALA A 39 19.46 12.66 0.94
C ALA A 39 19.59 13.88 1.86
N ASN A 40 19.28 15.07 1.37
CA ASN A 40 19.32 16.29 2.16
C ASN A 40 18.23 16.34 3.25
N GLN A 41 17.02 15.80 2.97
CA GLN A 41 15.98 15.64 4.00
C GLN A 41 16.41 14.70 5.12
N ARG A 42 17.10 13.58 4.78
CA ARG A 42 17.65 12.66 5.78
C ARG A 42 18.74 13.36 6.60
N ALA A 43 19.65 14.06 5.94
CA ALA A 43 20.69 14.87 6.59
C ALA A 43 20.08 15.89 7.57
N GLY A 44 19.03 16.60 7.18
CA GLY A 44 18.33 17.55 8.01
C GLY A 44 17.72 16.97 9.29
N ARG A 45 17.63 15.64 9.41
CA ARG A 45 17.16 15.01 10.67
C ARG A 45 18.18 15.15 11.81
N ALA A 46 19.48 15.13 11.50
CA ALA A 46 20.52 15.36 12.49
C ALA A 46 20.63 16.83 12.93
N GLY A 47 20.23 17.78 12.09
CA GLY A 47 20.38 19.21 12.31
C GLY A 47 19.19 19.95 12.94
N ARG A 48 18.17 19.27 13.48
CA ARG A 48 16.94 19.92 13.95
C ARG A 48 17.05 20.69 15.27
N VAL A 49 17.85 20.18 16.20
CA VAL A 49 17.95 20.74 17.57
C VAL A 49 19.33 21.34 17.82
N GLY A 50 20.28 21.12 16.94
CA GLY A 50 21.64 21.61 17.02
C GLY A 50 22.54 20.92 15.99
N PRO A 51 23.84 21.18 15.97
CA PRO A 51 24.77 20.57 15.02
C PRO A 51 24.72 19.06 15.09
N GLY A 52 24.74 18.40 13.93
CA GLY A 52 24.74 16.94 13.82
C GLY A 52 25.66 16.47 12.69
N TYR A 53 25.86 15.17 12.60
CA TYR A 53 26.75 14.52 11.64
C TYR A 53 25.96 13.58 10.72
N VAL A 54 26.34 13.57 9.44
CA VAL A 54 25.75 12.70 8.43
C VAL A 54 26.86 11.86 7.78
N TYR A 55 26.68 10.56 7.80
CA TYR A 55 27.58 9.60 7.17
C TYR A 55 26.86 8.96 5.97
N ARG A 56 27.26 9.35 4.76
CA ARG A 56 26.76 8.75 3.53
C ARG A 56 27.60 7.53 3.18
N LEU A 57 26.96 6.37 3.04
CA LEU A 57 27.61 5.10 2.68
C LEU A 57 27.75 4.94 1.15
N TYR A 58 27.96 6.04 0.45
CA TYR A 58 28.17 6.12 -0.99
C TYR A 58 29.11 7.29 -1.31
N THR A 59 29.76 7.24 -2.47
CA THR A 59 30.76 8.22 -2.86
C THR A 59 30.13 9.57 -3.23
N GLU A 60 30.92 10.64 -3.22
CA GLU A 60 30.48 11.96 -3.67
C GLU A 60 30.07 11.94 -5.15
N SER A 61 30.83 11.24 -5.99
CA SER A 61 30.45 11.03 -7.41
C SER A 61 29.10 10.33 -7.56
N ALA A 62 28.80 9.32 -6.71
CA ALA A 62 27.49 8.67 -6.72
C ALA A 62 26.37 9.63 -6.27
N PHE A 63 26.66 10.52 -5.30
CA PHE A 63 25.70 11.54 -4.89
C PHE A 63 25.40 12.52 -6.03
N GLU A 64 26.43 12.95 -6.78
CA GLU A 64 26.27 13.88 -7.91
C GLU A 64 25.41 13.29 -9.03
N GLN A 65 25.45 11.98 -9.23
CA GLN A 65 24.65 11.25 -10.21
C GLN A 65 23.20 11.01 -9.78
N LEU A 66 22.84 11.26 -8.52
CA LEU A 66 21.46 11.15 -8.06
C LEU A 66 20.57 12.19 -8.77
N GLN A 67 19.34 11.81 -9.03
CA GLN A 67 18.32 12.75 -9.50
C GLN A 67 18.11 13.86 -8.47
N GLU A 68 17.87 15.08 -8.91
CA GLU A 68 17.61 16.22 -8.00
C GLU A 68 16.40 15.96 -7.10
N GLN A 69 15.31 15.47 -7.69
CA GLN A 69 14.07 15.18 -6.98
C GLN A 69 13.56 13.76 -7.31
N SER A 70 12.82 13.18 -6.37
CA SER A 70 12.15 11.89 -6.59
C SER A 70 11.01 12.06 -7.58
N ILE A 71 10.74 11.00 -8.36
CA ILE A 71 9.53 10.94 -9.19
C ILE A 71 8.30 11.08 -8.26
N PRO A 72 7.41 12.05 -8.52
CA PRO A 72 6.20 12.23 -7.73
C PRO A 72 5.36 10.94 -7.64
N GLU A 73 4.71 10.73 -6.51
CA GLU A 73 3.93 9.52 -6.28
C GLU A 73 2.84 9.34 -7.33
N ILE A 74 2.19 10.41 -7.71
CA ILE A 74 1.14 10.42 -8.74
C ILE A 74 1.58 9.84 -10.11
N GLN A 75 2.88 9.86 -10.39
CA GLN A 75 3.42 9.32 -11.65
C GLN A 75 3.85 7.85 -11.57
N ARG A 76 3.79 7.23 -10.38
CA ARG A 76 4.33 5.87 -10.15
C ARG A 76 3.37 4.92 -9.43
N VAL A 77 2.18 5.39 -9.03
CA VAL A 77 1.13 4.57 -8.39
C VAL A 77 -0.15 4.56 -9.21
N SER A 78 -1.10 3.70 -8.84
CA SER A 78 -2.41 3.67 -9.49
C SER A 78 -3.16 4.98 -9.28
N MET A 79 -3.69 5.52 -10.35
CA MET A 79 -4.53 6.73 -10.33
C MET A 79 -6.02 6.42 -10.15
N ALA A 80 -6.43 5.14 -10.08
CA ALA A 80 -7.84 4.76 -10.08
C ALA A 80 -8.61 5.41 -8.92
N GLN A 81 -8.04 5.44 -7.71
CA GLN A 81 -8.66 6.08 -6.54
C GLN A 81 -8.81 7.60 -6.74
N VAL A 82 -7.75 8.26 -7.23
CA VAL A 82 -7.75 9.71 -7.45
C VAL A 82 -8.77 10.08 -8.52
N VAL A 83 -8.78 9.38 -9.64
CA VAL A 83 -9.74 9.58 -10.75
C VAL A 83 -11.16 9.38 -10.26
N LEU A 84 -11.44 8.30 -9.52
CA LEU A 84 -12.77 8.03 -8.97
C LEU A 84 -13.23 9.15 -8.03
N SER A 85 -12.33 9.65 -7.17
CA SER A 85 -12.62 10.76 -6.26
C SER A 85 -12.90 12.07 -7.01
N LEU A 86 -12.11 12.39 -8.03
CA LEU A 86 -12.33 13.59 -8.85
C LEU A 86 -13.68 13.55 -9.59
N LEU A 87 -14.00 12.40 -10.17
CA LEU A 87 -15.32 12.21 -10.84
C LEU A 87 -16.47 12.31 -9.84
N ALA A 88 -16.31 11.79 -8.62
CA ALA A 88 -17.32 11.89 -7.57
C ALA A 88 -17.51 13.35 -7.10
N LEU A 89 -16.47 14.17 -7.15
CA LEU A 89 -16.51 15.61 -6.88
C LEU A 89 -17.08 16.43 -8.05
N GLY A 90 -17.38 15.81 -9.19
CA GLY A 90 -17.98 16.45 -10.34
C GLY A 90 -17.00 16.99 -11.38
N VAL A 91 -15.72 16.65 -11.29
CA VAL A 91 -14.73 16.97 -12.32
C VAL A 91 -15.02 16.17 -13.57
N LYS A 92 -15.38 16.83 -14.68
CA LYS A 92 -15.70 16.16 -15.95
C LYS A 92 -14.48 15.97 -16.83
N GLU A 93 -13.63 17.00 -16.95
CA GLU A 93 -12.46 17.00 -17.84
C GLU A 93 -11.20 16.72 -17.03
N LEU A 94 -10.87 15.43 -16.90
CA LEU A 94 -9.69 14.98 -16.14
C LEU A 94 -8.36 15.42 -16.76
N THR A 95 -8.33 15.62 -18.07
CA THR A 95 -7.14 16.06 -18.81
C THR A 95 -6.81 17.54 -18.57
N GLU A 96 -7.83 18.35 -18.25
CA GLU A 96 -7.70 19.77 -17.95
C GLU A 96 -7.51 20.06 -16.45
N PHE A 97 -7.63 19.01 -15.62
CA PHE A 97 -7.44 19.18 -14.19
C PHE A 97 -6.01 19.63 -13.87
N PRO A 98 -5.80 20.72 -13.11
CA PRO A 98 -4.50 21.35 -12.89
C PRO A 98 -3.64 20.55 -11.88
N PHE A 99 -3.18 19.39 -12.27
CA PHE A 99 -2.22 18.65 -11.46
C PHE A 99 -0.89 19.39 -11.36
N LEU A 100 -0.32 19.49 -10.17
CA LEU A 100 1.03 20.02 -9.97
C LEU A 100 2.10 19.25 -10.75
N SER A 101 1.92 17.94 -10.84
CA SER A 101 2.76 17.04 -11.62
C SER A 101 1.82 16.04 -12.32
N PRO A 102 1.44 16.30 -13.57
CA PRO A 102 0.44 15.47 -14.24
C PRO A 102 0.94 14.01 -14.39
N PRO A 103 0.04 13.04 -14.20
CA PRO A 103 0.35 11.64 -14.49
C PRO A 103 0.54 11.46 -16.00
N SER A 104 1.27 10.41 -16.39
CA SER A 104 1.37 10.08 -17.81
C SER A 104 0.02 9.63 -18.38
N GLU A 105 -0.19 9.86 -19.67
CA GLU A 105 -1.42 9.45 -20.37
C GLU A 105 -1.71 7.95 -20.19
N ASN A 106 -0.67 7.12 -20.22
CA ASN A 106 -0.81 5.68 -20.00
C ASN A 106 -1.31 5.32 -18.61
N VAL A 107 -0.88 6.03 -17.57
CA VAL A 107 -1.34 5.81 -16.19
C VAL A 107 -2.80 6.22 -16.07
N MET A 108 -3.19 7.34 -16.69
CA MET A 108 -4.57 7.82 -16.71
C MET A 108 -5.49 6.84 -17.46
N LYS A 109 -5.09 6.39 -18.65
CA LYS A 109 -5.84 5.39 -19.44
C LYS A 109 -6.07 4.08 -18.66
N LYS A 110 -5.04 3.59 -17.98
CA LYS A 110 -5.17 2.38 -17.12
C LYS A 110 -6.15 2.58 -15.97
N ALA A 111 -6.11 3.74 -15.33
CA ALA A 111 -7.05 4.08 -14.27
C ALA A 111 -8.49 4.09 -14.77
N LEU A 112 -8.77 4.77 -15.87
CA LEU A 112 -10.09 4.81 -16.50
C LEU A 112 -10.56 3.42 -16.94
N TYR A 113 -9.67 2.62 -17.55
CA TYR A 113 -10.00 1.25 -17.93
C TYR A 113 -10.38 0.38 -16.73
N SER A 114 -9.65 0.48 -15.64
CA SER A 114 -9.95 -0.26 -14.40
C SER A 114 -11.31 0.16 -13.82
N LEU A 115 -11.58 1.46 -13.76
CA LEU A 115 -12.87 1.98 -13.26
C LEU A 115 -14.04 1.57 -14.15
N PHE A 116 -13.84 1.55 -15.47
CA PHE A 116 -14.82 1.05 -16.42
C PHE A 116 -15.08 -0.45 -16.22
N ALA A 117 -14.03 -1.25 -16.07
CA ALA A 117 -14.12 -2.70 -15.82
C ALA A 117 -14.89 -3.01 -14.51
N PHE A 118 -14.74 -2.18 -13.48
CA PHE A 118 -15.51 -2.28 -12.25
C PHE A 118 -16.95 -1.74 -12.37
N GLY A 119 -17.30 -1.11 -13.49
CA GLY A 119 -18.58 -0.45 -13.68
C GLY A 119 -18.75 0.82 -12.84
N ALA A 120 -17.64 1.40 -12.39
CA ALA A 120 -17.63 2.67 -11.65
C ALA A 120 -17.91 3.87 -12.57
N ILE A 121 -17.52 3.75 -13.85
CA ILE A 121 -17.82 4.71 -14.90
C ILE A 121 -18.47 4.00 -16.09
N ASP A 122 -19.20 4.74 -16.88
CA ASP A 122 -19.82 4.27 -18.12
C ASP A 122 -18.91 4.51 -19.35
N ARG A 123 -19.41 4.25 -20.56
CA ARG A 123 -18.69 4.45 -21.82
C ARG A 123 -18.36 5.91 -22.12
N ASN A 124 -19.11 6.83 -21.56
CA ASN A 124 -18.88 8.27 -21.68
C ASN A 124 -17.96 8.81 -20.59
N GLN A 125 -17.37 7.91 -19.79
CA GLN A 125 -16.53 8.22 -18.62
C GLN A 125 -17.28 8.94 -17.49
N GLU A 126 -18.62 8.89 -17.50
CA GLU A 126 -19.44 9.46 -16.43
C GLU A 126 -19.54 8.49 -15.25
N ILE A 127 -19.50 9.03 -14.03
CA ILE A 127 -19.57 8.21 -12.81
C ILE A 127 -20.97 7.61 -12.64
N THR A 128 -21.03 6.29 -12.48
CA THR A 128 -22.27 5.54 -12.25
C THR A 128 -22.73 5.63 -10.79
N ALA A 129 -23.95 5.15 -10.49
CA ALA A 129 -24.40 4.98 -9.11
C ALA A 129 -23.48 4.04 -8.31
N HIS A 130 -22.98 2.97 -8.97
CA HIS A 130 -22.00 2.06 -8.38
C HIS A 130 -20.65 2.76 -8.10
N GLY A 131 -20.18 3.58 -9.03
CA GLY A 131 -18.96 4.39 -8.84
C GLY A 131 -19.08 5.37 -7.68
N ARG A 132 -20.23 6.04 -7.52
CA ARG A 132 -20.47 6.92 -6.34
C ARG A 132 -20.45 6.14 -5.04
N ALA A 133 -21.05 4.95 -5.00
CA ALA A 133 -21.01 4.08 -3.83
C ALA A 133 -19.58 3.62 -3.51
N MET A 134 -18.78 3.31 -4.55
CA MET A 134 -17.35 2.98 -4.37
C MET A 134 -16.56 4.17 -3.82
N ALA A 135 -16.78 5.37 -4.35
CA ALA A 135 -16.08 6.59 -3.92
C ALA A 135 -16.38 6.98 -2.46
N ALA A 136 -17.55 6.60 -1.94
CA ALA A 136 -17.92 6.84 -0.55
C ALA A 136 -17.17 5.96 0.46
N LEU A 137 -16.51 4.90 0.00
CA LEU A 137 -15.71 4.02 0.85
C LEU A 137 -14.25 4.47 0.86
N PRO A 138 -13.59 4.57 2.03
CA PRO A 138 -12.18 4.94 2.14
C PRO A 138 -11.26 3.75 1.80
N LEU A 139 -11.50 3.10 0.66
CA LEU A 139 -10.85 1.89 0.20
C LEU A 139 -10.38 2.05 -1.25
N ASP A 140 -9.36 1.29 -1.63
CA ASP A 140 -8.99 1.17 -3.04
C ASP A 140 -10.21 0.73 -3.89
N PRO A 141 -10.39 1.22 -5.13
CA PRO A 141 -11.53 0.91 -5.98
C PRO A 141 -11.80 -0.59 -6.15
N GLN A 142 -10.77 -1.41 -6.26
CA GLN A 142 -10.94 -2.87 -6.35
C GLN A 142 -11.58 -3.46 -5.08
N TYR A 143 -11.19 -2.99 -3.90
CA TYR A 143 -11.75 -3.46 -2.63
C TYR A 143 -13.16 -2.92 -2.41
N SER A 144 -13.40 -1.66 -2.75
CA SER A 144 -14.74 -1.06 -2.74
C SER A 144 -15.70 -1.83 -3.65
N HIS A 145 -15.25 -2.17 -4.88
CA HIS A 145 -16.03 -2.97 -5.82
C HIS A 145 -16.34 -4.38 -5.26
N MET A 146 -15.33 -5.09 -4.74
CA MET A 146 -15.50 -6.41 -4.12
C MET A 146 -16.52 -6.37 -2.98
N LEU A 147 -16.39 -5.39 -2.08
CA LEU A 147 -17.27 -5.26 -0.92
C LEU A 147 -18.73 -4.97 -1.33
N LEU A 148 -18.95 -4.04 -2.25
CA LEU A 148 -20.30 -3.73 -2.75
C LEU A 148 -20.93 -4.91 -3.50
N LYS A 149 -20.13 -5.68 -4.26
CA LYS A 149 -20.62 -6.87 -4.97
C LYS A 149 -20.90 -8.05 -4.04
N SER A 150 -20.18 -8.16 -2.92
CA SER A 150 -20.31 -9.29 -1.99
C SER A 150 -21.74 -9.48 -1.45
N ALA A 151 -22.50 -8.40 -1.33
CA ALA A 151 -23.90 -8.44 -0.90
C ALA A 151 -24.76 -9.31 -1.85
N LYS A 152 -24.53 -9.18 -3.17
CA LYS A 152 -25.23 -9.98 -4.18
C LYS A 152 -24.93 -11.48 -4.09
N TYR A 153 -23.73 -11.82 -3.62
CA TYR A 153 -23.25 -13.21 -3.51
C TYR A 153 -23.40 -13.80 -2.11
N GLY A 154 -23.93 -13.04 -1.14
CA GLY A 154 -24.14 -13.49 0.24
C GLY A 154 -22.85 -13.75 1.02
N CYS A 155 -21.70 -13.17 0.62
CA CYS A 155 -20.39 -13.38 1.23
C CYS A 155 -19.77 -12.11 1.81
N THR A 156 -20.62 -11.16 2.24
CA THR A 156 -20.15 -9.85 2.73
C THR A 156 -19.24 -9.95 3.95
N LYS A 157 -19.50 -10.89 4.85
CA LYS A 157 -18.68 -11.08 6.05
C LYS A 157 -17.26 -11.52 5.69
N GLU A 158 -17.14 -12.47 4.79
CA GLU A 158 -15.86 -13.01 4.33
C GLU A 158 -15.05 -11.94 3.58
N ILE A 159 -15.71 -11.22 2.67
CA ILE A 159 -15.07 -10.15 1.91
C ILE A 159 -14.69 -8.97 2.81
N LEU A 160 -15.53 -8.57 3.76
CA LEU A 160 -15.19 -7.53 4.72
C LEU A 160 -13.96 -7.90 5.54
N THR A 161 -13.91 -9.13 6.06
CA THR A 161 -12.76 -9.67 6.79
C THR A 161 -11.49 -9.62 5.91
N THR A 162 -11.59 -10.09 4.67
CA THR A 162 -10.47 -10.14 3.74
C THR A 162 -9.96 -8.73 3.42
N VAL A 163 -10.86 -7.82 3.07
CA VAL A 163 -10.49 -6.43 2.71
C VAL A 163 -9.85 -5.73 3.91
N ALA A 164 -10.39 -5.89 5.12
CA ALA A 164 -9.81 -5.32 6.33
C ALA A 164 -8.36 -5.83 6.55
N LEU A 165 -8.14 -7.13 6.42
CA LEU A 165 -6.82 -7.72 6.60
C LEU A 165 -5.83 -7.34 5.49
N LEU A 166 -6.28 -7.23 4.23
CA LEU A 166 -5.45 -6.79 3.10
C LEU A 166 -5.12 -5.30 3.16
N SER A 167 -5.98 -4.49 3.77
CA SER A 167 -5.76 -3.04 3.94
C SER A 167 -4.89 -2.70 5.16
N SER A 168 -4.65 -3.68 6.03
CA SER A 168 -3.78 -3.54 7.21
C SER A 168 -2.33 -3.91 6.89
N GLU A 169 -1.44 -3.77 7.88
CA GLU A 169 -0.10 -4.37 7.80
C GLU A 169 -0.19 -5.90 7.71
N SER A 170 0.90 -6.54 7.28
CA SER A 170 0.93 -8.01 7.15
C SER A 170 0.42 -8.70 8.41
N VAL A 171 -0.53 -9.63 8.22
CA VAL A 171 -1.04 -10.50 9.29
C VAL A 171 0.04 -11.45 9.81
N TYR A 172 1.02 -11.77 8.98
CA TYR A 172 2.11 -12.67 9.31
C TYR A 172 3.29 -11.92 9.92
N LEU A 173 3.77 -12.37 11.08
CA LEU A 173 5.06 -11.93 11.61
C LEU A 173 6.18 -12.70 10.90
N GLN A 174 7.21 -11.96 10.47
CA GLN A 174 8.41 -12.53 9.87
C GLN A 174 9.57 -12.40 10.85
N PRO A 175 9.93 -13.47 11.60
CA PRO A 175 11.07 -13.45 12.50
C PRO A 175 12.39 -13.27 11.73
N GLY A 176 13.37 -12.59 12.35
CA GLY A 176 14.68 -12.39 11.74
C GLY A 176 15.58 -13.63 11.73
N ASN A 177 15.31 -14.63 12.58
CA ASN A 177 16.11 -15.85 12.73
C ASN A 177 15.51 -16.98 11.87
N GLU A 178 16.35 -17.72 11.16
CA GLU A 178 15.94 -18.81 10.24
C GLU A 178 15.18 -19.95 10.95
N GLU A 179 15.57 -20.32 12.16
CA GLU A 179 14.86 -21.32 12.94
C GLU A 179 13.43 -20.86 13.26
N LYS A 180 13.29 -19.63 13.75
CA LYS A 180 11.96 -19.04 14.03
C LYS A 180 11.14 -18.86 12.76
N LYS A 181 11.75 -18.60 11.59
CA LYS A 181 11.05 -18.58 10.32
C LYS A 181 10.43 -19.93 9.97
N ARG A 182 11.18 -21.02 10.19
CA ARG A 182 10.67 -22.40 9.99
C ARG A 182 9.51 -22.71 10.93
N MET A 183 9.64 -22.34 12.21
CA MET A 183 8.55 -22.50 13.19
C MET A 183 7.30 -21.69 12.78
N ALA A 184 7.48 -20.44 12.39
CA ALA A 184 6.40 -19.59 11.91
C ALA A 184 5.71 -20.19 10.68
N PHE A 185 6.46 -20.67 9.69
CA PHE A 185 5.91 -21.33 8.52
C PHE A 185 5.10 -22.58 8.86
N GLN A 186 5.58 -23.41 9.79
CA GLN A 186 4.85 -24.59 10.26
C GLN A 186 3.55 -24.21 10.96
N ALA A 187 3.58 -23.18 11.82
CA ALA A 187 2.40 -22.67 12.50
C ALA A 187 1.36 -22.12 11.50
N HIS A 188 1.81 -21.41 10.48
CA HIS A 188 0.93 -20.83 9.46
C HIS A 188 0.25 -21.89 8.58
N ARG A 189 0.95 -23.01 8.27
CA ARG A 189 0.41 -24.08 7.41
C ARG A 189 -0.93 -24.63 7.88
N VAL A 190 -1.20 -24.63 9.18
CA VAL A 190 -2.46 -25.12 9.77
C VAL A 190 -3.67 -24.34 9.25
N PHE A 191 -3.46 -23.09 8.85
CA PHE A 191 -4.52 -22.21 8.38
C PHE A 191 -4.68 -22.19 6.85
N PHE A 192 -3.74 -22.78 6.12
CA PHE A 192 -3.74 -22.74 4.66
C PHE A 192 -4.98 -23.42 4.09
N ALA A 193 -5.69 -22.69 3.26
CA ALA A 193 -6.83 -23.19 2.51
C ALA A 193 -6.41 -23.59 1.09
N LYS A 194 -7.04 -24.64 0.58
CA LYS A 194 -6.80 -25.11 -0.80
C LYS A 194 -7.28 -24.10 -1.84
N ASP A 195 -8.25 -23.28 -1.47
CA ASP A 195 -8.88 -22.27 -2.34
C ASP A 195 -8.09 -20.97 -2.45
N GLY A 196 -6.93 -20.87 -1.76
CA GLY A 196 -6.00 -19.76 -1.88
C GLY A 196 -5.93 -18.84 -0.66
N ASP A 197 -5.28 -17.68 -0.88
CA ASP A 197 -4.89 -16.76 0.21
C ASP A 197 -6.09 -16.09 0.88
N ILE A 198 -7.14 -15.77 0.13
CA ILE A 198 -8.36 -15.14 0.68
C ILE A 198 -9.01 -16.05 1.73
N SER A 199 -9.21 -17.33 1.38
CA SER A 199 -9.77 -18.31 2.29
C SER A 199 -8.84 -18.59 3.48
N THR A 200 -7.53 -18.52 3.26
CA THR A 200 -6.52 -18.64 4.32
C THR A 200 -6.64 -17.49 5.32
N LEU A 201 -6.77 -16.25 4.85
CA LEU A 201 -6.97 -15.09 5.72
C LEU A 201 -8.25 -15.20 6.56
N CYS A 202 -9.35 -15.64 5.94
CA CYS A 202 -10.60 -15.90 6.65
C CYS A 202 -10.43 -17.00 7.72
N ASN A 203 -9.68 -18.07 7.42
CA ASN A 203 -9.38 -19.12 8.39
C ASN A 203 -8.59 -18.59 9.58
N ILE A 204 -7.56 -17.79 9.34
CA ILE A 204 -6.75 -17.15 10.39
C ILE A 204 -7.66 -16.32 11.30
N TYR A 205 -8.45 -15.42 10.72
CA TYR A 205 -9.34 -14.55 11.47
C TYR A 205 -10.37 -15.31 12.29
N ASN A 206 -11.01 -16.29 11.68
CA ASN A 206 -12.01 -17.13 12.38
C ASN A 206 -11.40 -17.94 13.54
N ASN A 207 -10.18 -18.45 13.39
CA ASN A 207 -9.49 -19.15 14.48
C ASN A 207 -9.06 -18.19 15.60
N TRP A 208 -8.63 -16.98 15.26
CA TRP A 208 -8.35 -15.97 16.26
C TRP A 208 -9.61 -15.52 17.03
N LEU A 209 -10.76 -15.43 16.39
CA LEU A 209 -12.05 -15.20 17.05
C LEU A 209 -12.41 -16.33 18.01
N LYS A 210 -12.25 -17.61 17.58
CA LYS A 210 -12.48 -18.79 18.43
C LYS A 210 -11.54 -18.81 19.65
N ALA A 211 -10.35 -18.25 19.52
CA ALA A 211 -9.39 -18.10 20.60
C ALA A 211 -9.65 -16.83 21.47
N ASN A 212 -10.88 -16.28 21.43
CA ASN A 212 -11.28 -15.09 22.16
C ASN A 212 -10.37 -13.87 21.96
N ARG A 213 -9.81 -13.72 20.75
CA ARG A 213 -8.93 -12.61 20.35
C ARG A 213 -7.68 -12.46 21.22
N GLN A 214 -7.19 -13.55 21.81
CA GLN A 214 -6.09 -13.50 22.77
C GLN A 214 -4.77 -13.19 22.09
N TYR A 215 -3.99 -12.29 22.72
CA TYR A 215 -2.62 -11.96 22.28
C TYR A 215 -1.70 -13.19 22.29
N GLY A 216 -1.84 -14.07 23.30
CA GLY A 216 -1.06 -15.33 23.39
C GLY A 216 -1.22 -16.21 22.20
N TRP A 217 -2.45 -16.31 21.64
CA TRP A 217 -2.70 -17.06 20.41
C TRP A 217 -1.90 -16.50 19.22
N CYS A 218 -1.87 -15.17 19.08
CA CYS A 218 -1.09 -14.51 18.04
C CYS A 218 0.41 -14.77 18.19
N SER A 219 0.94 -14.69 19.41
CA SER A 219 2.34 -14.96 19.71
C SER A 219 2.74 -16.39 19.36
N THR A 220 1.91 -17.39 19.76
CA THR A 220 2.17 -18.80 19.48
C THR A 220 2.12 -19.12 17.98
N ASN A 221 1.23 -18.46 17.23
CA ASN A 221 1.03 -18.71 15.80
C ASN A 221 1.83 -17.72 14.91
N PHE A 222 2.70 -16.89 15.47
CA PHE A 222 3.47 -15.88 14.72
C PHE A 222 2.58 -14.95 13.90
N MET A 223 1.47 -14.47 14.49
CA MET A 223 0.52 -13.54 13.86
C MET A 223 0.64 -12.15 14.44
N ASN A 224 0.41 -11.14 13.60
CA ASN A 224 0.39 -9.75 14.01
C ASN A 224 -0.96 -9.42 14.67
N HIS A 225 -0.95 -9.28 15.99
CA HIS A 225 -2.14 -8.99 16.77
C HIS A 225 -2.81 -7.67 16.37
N LYS A 226 -2.02 -6.63 16.08
CA LYS A 226 -2.56 -5.32 15.66
C LYS A 226 -3.34 -5.44 14.35
N SER A 227 -2.80 -6.17 13.37
CA SER A 227 -3.47 -6.36 12.08
C SER A 227 -4.77 -7.15 12.18
N LEU A 228 -4.89 -8.05 13.16
CA LEU A 228 -6.11 -8.81 13.42
C LEU A 228 -7.16 -8.01 14.21
N GLN A 229 -6.77 -6.94 14.92
CA GLN A 229 -7.69 -6.08 15.69
C GLN A 229 -8.35 -4.99 14.85
N HIS A 230 -7.74 -4.61 13.72
CA HIS A 230 -8.31 -3.65 12.78
C HIS A 230 -9.50 -4.22 12.04
#